data_efdf0bc9c1b5c6cdd522040ba69d3b2f
#
_entry.id   efdf0bc9c1b5c6cdd522040ba69d3b2f
#
_cell.length_a   1.000
_cell.length_b   1.000
_cell.length_c   1.000
_cell.angle_alpha   90.00
_cell.angle_beta   90.00
_cell.angle_gamma   90.00
#
_symmetry.space_group_name_H-M   'P 1'
#
loop_
_entity.id
_entity.type
_entity.pdbx_description
1 polymer ?
#
loop_
_entity_poly.entity_id
_entity_poly.type
_entity_poly.pdbx_seq_one_letter_code
_entity_poly.pdbx_strand_id
1 'polypeptide(L)'
;MIKTRVVFIWFWLVLGASSAAAGERPIVVELFTSQGCSSCPPADALLAQLASRPEVLALSFHVDYWDRLGWKDPFSSPAATERQHRYAELLRLATIYTPQIVVDGKWQAVGSDRAEVERALGSARRSHAEVPVALALDHGRAQIRLGPSGEGVSGVVLLIGFDRRHVTAVAHGENSGRTLAHVDVVRSVEEVARFDGKASAIDVPIRSPSDRVAAIVQAPDGEILGVAVRDAEPL
;
A
#
# COMPACT_ATOMS: atom_id res chain seq x y z
N MET A 1 68.07 7.07 37.55
CA MET A 1 67.39 6.21 36.56
C MET A 1 65.88 6.33 36.83
N ILE A 2 65.21 7.16 36.04
CA ILE A 2 63.75 7.45 36.18
C ILE A 2 63.04 6.54 35.19
N LYS A 3 62.18 5.60 35.69
CA LYS A 3 61.36 4.70 34.84
C LYS A 3 60.03 5.39 34.56
N THR A 4 59.88 5.89 33.32
CA THR A 4 58.60 6.44 32.81
C THR A 4 57.66 5.27 32.51
N ARG A 5 56.50 5.19 33.24
CA ARG A 5 55.41 4.26 32.95
C ARG A 5 54.46 4.91 31.94
N VAL A 6 54.37 4.36 30.72
CA VAL A 6 53.39 4.72 29.73
C VAL A 6 52.06 4.02 30.06
N VAL A 7 51.04 4.76 30.39
CA VAL A 7 49.68 4.27 30.61
C VAL A 7 48.97 4.31 29.28
N PHE A 8 48.62 3.16 28.70
CA PHE A 8 47.76 3.07 27.53
C PHE A 8 46.31 3.17 28.02
N ILE A 9 45.65 4.27 27.71
CA ILE A 9 44.20 4.46 27.86
C ILE A 9 43.52 3.89 26.63
N TRP A 10 42.84 2.74 26.82
CA TRP A 10 41.95 2.18 25.78
C TRP A 10 40.66 2.95 25.75
N PHE A 11 40.46 3.71 24.68
CA PHE A 11 39.20 4.42 24.40
C PHE A 11 38.23 3.38 23.81
N TRP A 12 37.26 2.91 24.60
CA TRP A 12 36.17 2.08 24.06
C TRP A 12 35.21 2.97 23.30
N LEU A 13 35.24 2.86 21.96
CA LEU A 13 34.24 3.48 21.10
C LEU A 13 32.94 2.67 21.26
N VAL A 14 32.01 3.17 22.09
CA VAL A 14 30.66 2.65 22.15
C VAL A 14 29.94 3.10 20.88
N LEU A 15 29.87 2.24 19.86
CA LEU A 15 28.94 2.40 18.76
C LEU A 15 27.52 2.29 19.33
N GLY A 16 26.90 3.44 19.57
CA GLY A 16 25.49 3.52 19.88
C GLY A 16 24.70 3.03 18.66
N ALA A 17 24.18 1.80 18.72
CA ALA A 17 23.16 1.36 17.79
C ALA A 17 21.93 2.24 18.03
N SER A 18 21.72 3.26 17.19
CA SER A 18 20.46 3.98 17.12
C SER A 18 19.39 2.98 16.77
N SER A 19 18.63 2.49 17.75
CA SER A 19 17.32 1.89 17.52
C SER A 19 16.48 2.97 16.88
N ALA A 20 16.34 2.92 15.56
CA ALA A 20 15.24 3.64 14.90
C ALA A 20 13.97 3.08 15.56
N ALA A 21 13.28 3.91 16.32
CA ALA A 21 11.94 3.59 16.80
C ALA A 21 11.14 3.19 15.54
N ALA A 22 10.68 1.93 15.51
CA ALA A 22 9.74 1.48 14.50
C ALA A 22 8.50 2.35 14.69
N GLY A 23 8.34 3.39 13.85
CA GLY A 23 7.10 4.15 13.79
C GLY A 23 5.97 3.18 13.45
N GLU A 24 4.78 3.41 14.01
CA GLU A 24 3.59 2.64 13.65
C GLU A 24 3.49 2.56 12.12
N ARG A 25 3.21 1.36 11.59
CA ARG A 25 3.02 1.17 10.15
C ARG A 25 1.87 2.04 9.64
N PRO A 26 1.93 2.56 8.42
CA PRO A 26 0.80 3.28 7.87
C PRO A 26 -0.41 2.34 7.70
N ILE A 27 -1.60 2.91 7.87
CA ILE A 27 -2.87 2.24 7.56
C ILE A 27 -3.03 2.23 6.04
N VAL A 28 -3.29 1.07 5.46
CA VAL A 28 -3.51 0.93 4.01
C VAL A 28 -4.96 1.24 3.68
N VAL A 29 -5.17 2.18 2.77
CA VAL A 29 -6.49 2.58 2.25
C VAL A 29 -6.53 2.31 0.77
N GLU A 30 -7.35 1.35 0.34
CA GLU A 30 -7.52 0.96 -1.04
C GLU A 30 -8.86 1.48 -1.57
N LEU A 31 -8.84 2.38 -2.53
CA LEU A 31 -10.02 2.87 -3.23
C LEU A 31 -10.19 2.12 -4.55
N PHE A 32 -11.31 1.43 -4.72
CA PHE A 32 -11.76 0.88 -6.00
C PHE A 32 -12.62 1.91 -6.71
N THR A 33 -12.13 2.40 -7.85
CA THR A 33 -12.67 3.54 -8.60
C THR A 33 -12.60 3.30 -10.10
N SER A 34 -13.15 4.20 -10.91
CA SER A 34 -12.98 4.25 -12.37
C SER A 34 -13.30 5.64 -12.89
N GLN A 35 -12.58 6.07 -13.94
CA GLN A 35 -12.91 7.29 -14.68
C GLN A 35 -14.28 7.21 -15.38
N GLY A 36 -14.79 5.97 -15.63
CA GLY A 36 -16.11 5.74 -16.20
C GLY A 36 -17.27 5.88 -15.20
N CYS A 37 -16.99 5.95 -13.90
CA CYS A 37 -17.99 5.97 -12.83
C CYS A 37 -18.30 7.41 -12.40
N SER A 38 -19.53 7.89 -12.60
CA SER A 38 -19.91 9.29 -12.26
C SER A 38 -19.97 9.58 -10.77
N SER A 39 -20.15 8.58 -9.92
CA SER A 39 -20.16 8.71 -8.46
C SER A 39 -18.77 8.61 -7.82
N CYS A 40 -17.72 8.29 -8.60
CA CYS A 40 -16.36 8.09 -8.09
C CYS A 40 -15.58 9.37 -7.75
N PRO A 41 -15.69 10.49 -8.48
CA PRO A 41 -14.84 11.67 -8.25
C PRO A 41 -14.85 12.22 -6.82
N PRO A 42 -15.96 12.21 -6.06
CA PRO A 42 -15.90 12.62 -4.64
C PRO A 42 -15.03 11.70 -3.77
N ALA A 43 -14.99 10.40 -4.08
CA ALA A 43 -14.13 9.43 -3.38
C ALA A 43 -12.66 9.61 -3.75
N ASP A 44 -12.35 9.87 -5.03
CA ASP A 44 -10.99 10.21 -5.48
C ASP A 44 -10.46 11.46 -4.77
N ALA A 45 -11.31 12.48 -4.60
CA ALA A 45 -10.97 13.69 -3.85
C ALA A 45 -10.75 13.42 -2.36
N LEU A 46 -11.52 12.49 -1.75
CA LEU A 46 -11.30 12.05 -0.37
C LEU A 46 -9.98 11.28 -0.24
N LEU A 47 -9.69 10.35 -1.16
CA LEU A 47 -8.44 9.61 -1.17
C LEU A 47 -7.23 10.55 -1.27
N ALA A 48 -7.30 11.60 -2.10
CA ALA A 48 -6.24 12.59 -2.22
C ALA A 48 -5.97 13.34 -0.89
N GLN A 49 -7.01 13.60 -0.08
CA GLN A 49 -6.85 14.16 1.26
C GLN A 49 -6.24 13.15 2.24
N LEU A 50 -6.61 11.88 2.14
CA LEU A 50 -6.06 10.80 2.96
C LEU A 50 -4.58 10.55 2.63
N ALA A 51 -4.20 10.60 1.35
CA ALA A 51 -2.82 10.45 0.89
C ALA A 51 -1.85 11.50 1.44
N SER A 52 -2.36 12.66 1.91
CA SER A 52 -1.54 13.69 2.56
C SER A 52 -1.23 13.41 4.03
N ARG A 53 -1.85 12.37 4.62
CA ARG A 53 -1.64 11.99 6.02
C ARG A 53 -0.45 11.03 6.13
N PRO A 54 0.55 11.31 6.96
CA PRO A 54 1.75 10.46 7.06
C PRO A 54 1.46 9.05 7.58
N GLU A 55 0.37 8.88 8.32
CA GLU A 55 -0.07 7.60 8.87
C GLU A 55 -0.93 6.78 7.88
N VAL A 56 -1.09 7.21 6.62
CA VAL A 56 -1.91 6.54 5.60
C VAL A 56 -1.08 6.22 4.37
N LEU A 57 -1.16 4.98 3.91
CA LEU A 57 -0.82 4.59 2.54
C LEU A 57 -2.11 4.52 1.74
N ALA A 58 -2.34 5.50 0.88
CA ALA A 58 -3.45 5.52 -0.05
C ALA A 58 -3.07 4.77 -1.34
N LEU A 59 -3.99 3.99 -1.89
CA LEU A 59 -3.81 3.25 -3.15
C LEU A 59 -5.10 3.34 -3.96
N SER A 60 -5.01 3.84 -5.19
CA SER A 60 -6.14 3.94 -6.11
C SER A 60 -6.13 2.78 -7.11
N PHE A 61 -7.09 1.88 -6.99
CA PHE A 61 -7.29 0.73 -7.87
C PHE A 61 -8.38 1.02 -8.89
N HIS A 62 -8.00 1.16 -10.16
CA HIS A 62 -8.94 1.40 -11.24
C HIS A 62 -9.49 0.08 -11.78
N VAL A 63 -10.79 -0.14 -11.59
CA VAL A 63 -11.48 -1.35 -12.05
C VAL A 63 -11.89 -1.25 -13.53
N ASP A 64 -11.92 -2.38 -14.24
CA ASP A 64 -12.12 -2.41 -15.69
C ASP A 64 -13.58 -2.67 -16.14
N TYR A 65 -14.49 -3.02 -15.22
CA TYR A 65 -15.87 -3.32 -15.62
C TYR A 65 -16.70 -2.11 -16.06
N TRP A 66 -16.20 -0.89 -15.85
CA TRP A 66 -16.77 0.35 -16.39
C TRP A 66 -16.34 0.65 -17.84
N ASP A 67 -15.23 0.08 -18.34
CA ASP A 67 -14.65 0.36 -19.64
C ASP A 67 -15.62 0.11 -20.81
N ARG A 68 -16.56 -0.82 -20.64
CA ARG A 68 -17.60 -1.17 -21.61
C ARG A 68 -18.65 -0.07 -21.83
N LEU A 69 -18.67 0.99 -21.01
CA LEU A 69 -19.67 2.05 -21.04
C LEU A 69 -19.19 3.30 -21.82
N GLY A 70 -18.31 3.12 -22.78
CA GLY A 70 -17.91 4.14 -23.76
C GLY A 70 -16.64 4.92 -23.43
N TRP A 71 -16.01 4.68 -22.27
CA TRP A 71 -14.71 5.22 -21.91
C TRP A 71 -13.82 4.13 -21.34
N LYS A 72 -12.68 3.89 -21.99
CA LYS A 72 -11.67 3.00 -21.45
C LYS A 72 -10.75 3.80 -20.54
N ASP A 73 -10.78 3.49 -19.25
CA ASP A 73 -9.90 4.12 -18.26
C ASP A 73 -8.44 3.66 -18.50
N PRO A 74 -7.50 4.59 -18.75
CA PRO A 74 -6.11 4.22 -19.05
C PRO A 74 -5.38 3.53 -17.90
N PHE A 75 -5.95 3.56 -16.69
CA PHE A 75 -5.39 2.95 -15.49
C PHE A 75 -6.12 1.67 -15.06
N SER A 76 -7.25 1.36 -15.70
CA SER A 76 -8.03 0.16 -15.38
C SER A 76 -7.23 -1.12 -15.62
N SER A 77 -7.44 -2.09 -14.75
CA SER A 77 -6.82 -3.41 -14.91
C SER A 77 -7.72 -4.53 -14.40
N PRO A 78 -7.68 -5.72 -15.03
CA PRO A 78 -8.34 -6.91 -14.50
C PRO A 78 -7.87 -7.26 -13.08
N ALA A 79 -6.60 -7.02 -12.76
CA ALA A 79 -6.04 -7.29 -11.45
C ALA A 79 -6.69 -6.43 -10.34
N ALA A 80 -7.06 -5.17 -10.63
CA ALA A 80 -7.80 -4.32 -9.70
C ALA A 80 -9.20 -4.88 -9.45
N THR A 81 -9.90 -5.31 -10.50
CA THR A 81 -11.23 -5.93 -10.40
C THR A 81 -11.19 -7.26 -9.65
N GLU A 82 -10.18 -8.11 -9.91
CA GLU A 82 -9.99 -9.37 -9.19
C GLU A 82 -9.70 -9.14 -7.70
N ARG A 83 -8.86 -8.15 -7.37
CA ARG A 83 -8.60 -7.77 -5.98
C ARG A 83 -9.87 -7.32 -5.27
N GLN A 84 -10.73 -6.54 -5.95
CA GLN A 84 -12.04 -6.13 -5.40
C GLN A 84 -12.96 -7.34 -5.17
N HIS A 85 -13.02 -8.29 -6.11
CA HIS A 85 -13.81 -9.52 -5.95
C HIS A 85 -13.32 -10.33 -4.75
N ARG A 86 -12.00 -10.49 -4.58
CA ARG A 86 -11.43 -11.14 -3.41
C ARG A 86 -11.86 -10.48 -2.10
N TYR A 87 -11.88 -9.14 -2.03
CA TYR A 87 -12.40 -8.45 -0.85
C TYR A 87 -13.90 -8.66 -0.66
N ALA A 88 -14.70 -8.71 -1.74
CA ALA A 88 -16.12 -9.00 -1.63
C ALA A 88 -16.36 -10.38 -0.99
N GLU A 89 -15.60 -11.40 -1.38
CA GLU A 89 -15.66 -12.74 -0.78
C GLU A 89 -15.26 -12.72 0.70
N LEU A 90 -14.09 -12.15 1.03
CA LEU A 90 -13.54 -12.13 2.38
C LEU A 90 -14.45 -11.33 3.36
N LEU A 91 -15.01 -10.22 2.89
CA LEU A 91 -15.89 -9.34 3.67
C LEU A 91 -17.37 -9.73 3.56
N ARG A 92 -17.67 -10.83 2.83
CA ARG A 92 -19.04 -11.38 2.65
C ARG A 92 -20.01 -10.34 2.07
N LEU A 93 -19.57 -9.57 1.09
CA LEU A 93 -20.42 -8.60 0.42
C LEU A 93 -21.25 -9.28 -0.67
N ALA A 94 -22.49 -8.84 -0.85
CA ALA A 94 -23.39 -9.40 -1.85
C ALA A 94 -22.95 -9.07 -3.29
N THR A 95 -22.24 -7.97 -3.49
CA THR A 95 -21.78 -7.50 -4.80
C THR A 95 -20.56 -6.57 -4.65
N ILE A 96 -19.82 -6.40 -5.73
CA ILE A 96 -18.83 -5.32 -5.86
C ILE A 96 -19.49 -4.03 -6.32
N TYR A 97 -18.92 -2.90 -5.98
CA TYR A 97 -19.44 -1.57 -6.36
C TYR A 97 -18.32 -0.52 -6.38
N THR A 98 -18.54 0.58 -7.05
CA THR A 98 -17.69 1.78 -6.99
C THR A 98 -18.51 3.02 -6.67
N PRO A 99 -17.91 3.98 -5.94
CA PRO A 99 -16.59 3.91 -5.31
C PRO A 99 -16.64 3.10 -4.00
N GLN A 100 -15.68 2.18 -3.82
CA GLN A 100 -15.52 1.43 -2.57
C GLN A 100 -14.16 1.71 -1.96
N ILE A 101 -14.10 1.99 -0.66
CA ILE A 101 -12.87 2.01 0.12
C ILE A 101 -12.79 0.75 0.98
N VAL A 102 -11.60 0.12 0.99
CA VAL A 102 -11.22 -0.93 1.94
C VAL A 102 -10.04 -0.42 2.77
N VAL A 103 -10.15 -0.52 4.09
CA VAL A 103 -9.13 -0.07 5.05
C VAL A 103 -8.50 -1.29 5.71
N ASP A 104 -7.17 -1.40 5.62
CA ASP A 104 -6.38 -2.51 6.16
C ASP A 104 -6.93 -3.91 5.82
N GLY A 105 -7.65 -4.03 4.69
CA GLY A 105 -8.22 -5.28 4.22
C GLY A 105 -9.41 -5.82 5.03
N LYS A 106 -9.86 -5.13 6.07
CA LYS A 106 -10.90 -5.60 7.02
C LYS A 106 -12.15 -4.75 7.09
N TRP A 107 -12.03 -3.46 6.88
CA TRP A 107 -13.17 -2.53 6.98
C TRP A 107 -13.45 -1.94 5.61
N GLN A 108 -14.71 -1.92 5.22
CA GLN A 108 -15.12 -1.31 3.96
C GLN A 108 -16.15 -0.22 4.17
N ALA A 109 -16.18 0.73 3.23
CA ALA A 109 -17.15 1.82 3.21
C ALA A 109 -17.43 2.26 1.78
N VAL A 110 -18.55 2.95 1.56
CA VAL A 110 -18.74 3.74 0.34
C VAL A 110 -17.67 4.82 0.30
N GLY A 111 -16.85 4.84 -0.77
CA GLY A 111 -15.65 5.67 -0.85
C GLY A 111 -15.88 7.17 -0.69
N SER A 112 -17.09 7.65 -0.97
CA SER A 112 -17.50 9.06 -0.79
C SER A 112 -18.10 9.37 0.61
N ASP A 113 -18.37 8.34 1.43
CA ASP A 113 -18.84 8.54 2.81
C ASP A 113 -17.68 8.76 3.77
N ARG A 114 -17.30 10.03 3.93
CA ARG A 114 -16.20 10.44 4.82
C ARG A 114 -16.39 9.91 6.25
N ALA A 115 -17.60 9.93 6.79
CA ALA A 115 -17.83 9.53 8.18
C ALA A 115 -17.60 8.03 8.39
N GLU A 116 -18.01 7.20 7.43
CA GLU A 116 -17.74 5.77 7.45
C GLU A 116 -16.26 5.46 7.25
N VAL A 117 -15.60 6.14 6.33
CA VAL A 117 -14.14 5.99 6.09
C VAL A 117 -13.35 6.37 7.36
N GLU A 118 -13.67 7.48 8.03
CA GLU A 118 -12.97 7.87 9.27
C GLU A 118 -13.25 6.86 10.42
N ARG A 119 -14.44 6.28 10.49
CA ARG A 119 -14.73 5.19 11.45
C ARG A 119 -13.89 3.94 11.17
N ALA A 120 -13.75 3.56 9.90
CA ALA A 120 -12.90 2.44 9.47
C ALA A 120 -11.42 2.69 9.83
N LEU A 121 -10.90 3.89 9.54
CA LEU A 121 -9.54 4.31 9.94
C LEU A 121 -9.35 4.24 11.47
N GLY A 122 -10.33 4.72 12.24
CA GLY A 122 -10.31 4.62 13.70
C GLY A 122 -10.32 3.19 14.21
N SER A 123 -10.94 2.24 13.49
CA SER A 123 -10.91 0.82 13.83
C SER A 123 -9.55 0.20 13.48
N ALA A 124 -8.98 0.53 12.33
CA ALA A 124 -7.67 0.06 11.90
C ALA A 124 -6.55 0.48 12.87
N ARG A 125 -6.58 1.72 13.38
CA ARG A 125 -5.62 2.20 14.41
C ARG A 125 -5.60 1.35 15.69
N ARG A 126 -6.67 0.64 16.01
CA ARG A 126 -6.76 -0.23 17.18
C ARG A 126 -6.37 -1.68 16.91
N SER A 127 -6.11 -2.03 15.66
CA SER A 127 -5.63 -3.35 15.27
C SER A 127 -4.11 -3.43 15.47
N HIS A 128 -3.63 -4.46 16.16
CA HIS A 128 -2.23 -4.60 16.56
C HIS A 128 -1.50 -5.75 15.86
N ALA A 129 -2.03 -6.28 14.76
CA ALA A 129 -1.29 -7.28 14.00
C ALA A 129 -0.16 -6.60 13.22
N GLU A 130 1.08 -6.74 13.70
CA GLU A 130 2.24 -6.16 13.04
C GLU A 130 3.26 -7.23 12.68
N VAL A 131 3.55 -7.32 11.38
CA VAL A 131 4.73 -7.97 10.83
C VAL A 131 5.71 -6.86 10.47
N PRO A 132 6.90 -6.81 11.10
CA PRO A 132 7.90 -5.82 10.70
C PRO A 132 8.30 -6.02 9.23
N VAL A 133 8.14 -4.98 8.42
CA VAL A 133 8.51 -4.98 6.99
C VAL A 133 9.52 -3.88 6.75
N ALA A 134 10.63 -4.22 6.14
CA ALA A 134 11.59 -3.25 5.60
C ALA A 134 11.70 -3.46 4.10
N LEU A 135 11.72 -2.36 3.34
CA LEU A 135 11.86 -2.35 1.89
C LEU A 135 13.05 -1.45 1.52
N ALA A 136 13.93 -1.94 0.67
CA ALA A 136 14.93 -1.15 -0.02
C ALA A 136 14.79 -1.39 -1.53
N LEU A 137 15.08 -0.36 -2.33
CA LEU A 137 15.08 -0.44 -3.79
C LEU A 137 16.52 -0.23 -4.25
N ASP A 138 17.01 -1.09 -5.13
CA ASP A 138 18.36 -1.04 -5.67
C ASP A 138 18.35 -1.59 -7.09
N HIS A 139 18.83 -0.79 -8.06
CA HIS A 139 19.00 -1.18 -9.47
C HIS A 139 17.79 -1.93 -10.06
N GLY A 140 16.59 -1.43 -9.86
CA GLY A 140 15.35 -2.04 -10.37
C GLY A 140 14.91 -3.31 -9.64
N ARG A 141 15.43 -3.53 -8.45
CA ARG A 141 15.05 -4.66 -7.57
C ARG A 141 14.46 -4.17 -6.26
N ALA A 142 13.54 -4.94 -5.73
CA ALA A 142 12.97 -4.75 -4.40
C ALA A 142 13.57 -5.77 -3.42
N GLN A 143 14.27 -5.28 -2.40
CA GLN A 143 14.82 -6.05 -1.31
C GLN A 143 13.88 -5.90 -0.10
N ILE A 144 13.12 -6.96 0.21
CA ILE A 144 12.12 -6.97 1.27
C ILE A 144 12.68 -7.81 2.42
N ARG A 145 12.65 -7.28 3.63
CA ARG A 145 12.98 -8.02 4.85
C ARG A 145 11.75 -8.06 5.74
N LEU A 146 11.38 -9.25 6.15
CA LEU A 146 10.28 -9.50 7.07
C LEU A 146 10.86 -9.90 8.43
N GLY A 147 10.39 -9.27 9.49
CA GLY A 147 10.64 -9.69 10.86
C GLY A 147 9.79 -10.90 11.24
N PRO A 148 10.11 -11.56 12.36
CA PRO A 148 9.28 -12.62 12.91
C PRO A 148 7.97 -12.04 13.46
N SER A 149 6.92 -12.85 13.43
CA SER A 149 5.63 -12.56 14.07
C SER A 149 5.24 -13.67 15.05
N GLY A 150 4.09 -13.56 15.71
CA GLY A 150 3.57 -14.58 16.61
C GLY A 150 3.29 -15.92 15.91
N GLU A 151 3.15 -16.98 16.71
CA GLU A 151 2.78 -18.31 16.19
C GLU A 151 1.45 -18.27 15.45
N GLY A 152 1.37 -19.00 14.33
CA GLY A 152 0.17 -19.10 13.51
C GLY A 152 -0.08 -17.92 12.56
N VAL A 153 0.73 -16.87 12.59
CA VAL A 153 0.62 -15.76 11.63
C VAL A 153 1.20 -16.18 10.29
N SER A 154 0.41 -16.04 9.23
CA SER A 154 0.82 -16.37 7.86
C SER A 154 0.15 -15.42 6.86
N GLY A 155 0.68 -15.33 5.66
CA GLY A 155 0.12 -14.50 4.62
C GLY A 155 0.85 -14.59 3.29
N VAL A 156 0.49 -13.71 2.37
CA VAL A 156 1.18 -13.46 1.12
C VAL A 156 1.93 -12.13 1.19
N VAL A 157 3.05 -12.06 0.48
CA VAL A 157 3.82 -10.83 0.32
C VAL A 157 3.49 -10.26 -1.05
N LEU A 158 2.88 -9.09 -1.07
CA LEU A 158 2.54 -8.37 -2.29
C LEU A 158 3.54 -7.25 -2.53
N LEU A 159 4.01 -7.13 -3.76
CA LEU A 159 4.75 -5.97 -4.25
C LEU A 159 3.80 -5.15 -5.12
N ILE A 160 3.57 -3.89 -4.74
CA ILE A 160 2.64 -2.98 -5.43
C ILE A 160 3.41 -1.79 -5.95
N GLY A 161 3.42 -1.61 -7.27
CA GLY A 161 3.92 -0.41 -7.92
C GLY A 161 2.79 0.60 -8.17
N PHE A 162 3.00 1.89 -7.86
CA PHE A 162 1.98 2.92 -8.05
C PHE A 162 2.60 4.30 -8.36
N ASP A 163 1.85 5.09 -9.11
CA ASP A 163 2.25 6.43 -9.56
C ASP A 163 1.60 7.48 -8.66
N ARG A 164 2.37 8.53 -8.30
CA ARG A 164 1.93 9.57 -7.37
C ARG A 164 0.69 10.32 -7.83
N ARG A 165 0.60 10.63 -9.13
CA ARG A 165 -0.49 11.45 -9.66
C ARG A 165 -0.65 11.33 -11.15
N HIS A 166 -1.91 11.26 -11.57
CA HIS A 166 -2.30 11.41 -12.97
C HIS A 166 -3.44 12.41 -13.11
N VAL A 167 -3.50 13.08 -14.26
CA VAL A 167 -4.58 13.99 -14.64
C VAL A 167 -5.03 13.62 -16.05
N THR A 168 -6.31 13.32 -16.23
CA THR A 168 -6.89 12.86 -17.49
C THR A 168 -8.08 13.70 -17.89
N ALA A 169 -8.10 14.20 -19.13
CA ALA A 169 -9.30 14.76 -19.74
C ALA A 169 -10.16 13.59 -20.27
N VAL A 170 -11.32 13.37 -19.68
CA VAL A 170 -12.23 12.30 -20.02
C VAL A 170 -13.08 12.72 -21.23
N ALA A 171 -12.90 12.02 -22.35
CA ALA A 171 -13.57 12.40 -23.61
C ALA A 171 -14.98 11.81 -23.77
N HIS A 172 -15.24 10.66 -23.13
CA HIS A 172 -16.49 9.90 -23.30
C HIS A 172 -16.98 9.32 -21.97
N GLY A 173 -18.17 8.68 -21.98
CA GLY A 173 -18.76 8.04 -20.79
C GLY A 173 -19.41 9.04 -19.85
N GLU A 174 -19.73 8.60 -18.64
CA GLU A 174 -20.49 9.38 -17.65
C GLU A 174 -19.76 10.62 -17.13
N ASN A 175 -18.43 10.65 -17.18
CA ASN A 175 -17.62 11.81 -16.82
C ASN A 175 -17.09 12.60 -18.02
N SER A 176 -17.72 12.45 -19.21
CA SER A 176 -17.31 13.18 -20.42
C SER A 176 -17.21 14.69 -20.20
N GLY A 177 -16.15 15.30 -20.73
CA GLY A 177 -15.86 16.73 -20.61
C GLY A 177 -15.21 17.15 -19.29
N ARG A 178 -15.03 16.24 -18.33
CA ARG A 178 -14.36 16.51 -17.05
C ARG A 178 -12.87 16.22 -17.15
N THR A 179 -12.09 16.98 -16.37
CA THR A 179 -10.68 16.64 -16.08
C THR A 179 -10.62 16.05 -14.71
N LEU A 180 -10.21 14.78 -14.62
CA LEU A 180 -10.10 14.03 -13.36
C LEU A 180 -8.64 13.92 -12.94
N ALA A 181 -8.41 14.09 -11.63
CA ALA A 181 -7.09 13.88 -11.01
C ALA A 181 -7.16 12.71 -10.05
N HIS A 182 -6.21 11.80 -10.18
CA HIS A 182 -6.07 10.61 -9.32
C HIS A 182 -4.70 10.63 -8.66
N VAL A 183 -4.63 10.13 -7.43
CA VAL A 183 -3.40 10.00 -6.65
C VAL A 183 -3.10 8.55 -6.35
N ASP A 184 -1.83 8.23 -6.17
CA ASP A 184 -1.32 6.91 -5.78
C ASP A 184 -1.97 5.77 -6.61
N VAL A 185 -1.94 5.95 -7.94
CA VAL A 185 -2.60 5.07 -8.92
C VAL A 185 -1.80 3.78 -9.07
N VAL A 186 -2.40 2.66 -8.71
CA VAL A 186 -1.76 1.34 -8.78
C VAL A 186 -1.55 0.92 -10.25
N ARG A 187 -0.31 0.52 -10.55
CA ARG A 187 0.15 0.07 -11.86
C ARG A 187 0.42 -1.44 -11.91
N SER A 188 0.81 -2.01 -10.79
CA SER A 188 1.07 -3.45 -10.69
C SER A 188 0.80 -3.96 -9.28
N VAL A 189 0.37 -5.22 -9.20
CA VAL A 189 0.25 -5.99 -7.96
C VAL A 189 0.81 -7.38 -8.26
N GLU A 190 1.84 -7.78 -7.53
CA GLU A 190 2.49 -9.08 -7.69
C GLU A 190 2.60 -9.79 -6.35
N GLU A 191 2.17 -11.06 -6.28
CA GLU A 191 2.50 -11.94 -5.17
C GLU A 191 3.94 -12.42 -5.37
N VAL A 192 4.85 -12.00 -4.49
CA VAL A 192 6.29 -12.27 -4.64
C VAL A 192 6.79 -13.34 -3.68
N ALA A 193 6.06 -13.62 -2.60
CA ALA A 193 6.40 -14.69 -1.65
C ALA A 193 5.21 -15.05 -0.76
N ARG A 194 5.39 -16.12 0.03
CA ARG A 194 4.53 -16.45 1.17
C ARG A 194 5.27 -16.20 2.48
N PHE A 195 4.54 -15.75 3.48
CA PHE A 195 5.01 -15.51 4.83
C PHE A 195 4.46 -16.59 5.76
N ASP A 196 5.32 -17.22 6.56
CA ASP A 196 4.99 -18.31 7.48
C ASP A 196 5.23 -17.94 8.96
N GLY A 197 5.32 -16.65 9.25
CA GLY A 197 5.59 -16.14 10.60
C GLY A 197 7.08 -16.01 10.95
N LYS A 198 7.99 -16.51 10.10
CA LYS A 198 9.42 -16.46 10.33
C LYS A 198 10.08 -15.27 9.64
N ALA A 199 11.17 -14.80 10.23
CA ALA A 199 12.00 -13.79 9.56
C ALA A 199 12.52 -14.31 8.21
N SER A 200 12.38 -13.48 7.18
CA SER A 200 12.81 -13.83 5.82
C SER A 200 13.30 -12.62 5.04
N ALA A 201 14.05 -12.89 3.98
CA ALA A 201 14.52 -11.89 3.03
C ALA A 201 14.14 -12.33 1.61
N ILE A 202 13.60 -11.39 0.82
CA ILE A 202 13.09 -11.60 -0.53
C ILE A 202 13.77 -10.54 -1.41
N ASP A 203 14.33 -10.96 -2.53
CA ASP A 203 14.95 -10.07 -3.52
C ASP A 203 14.34 -10.38 -4.88
N VAL A 204 13.55 -9.44 -5.42
CA VAL A 204 12.78 -9.63 -6.65
C VAL A 204 12.92 -8.42 -7.59
N PRO A 205 12.86 -8.63 -8.93
CA PRO A 205 12.86 -7.52 -9.87
C PRO A 205 11.54 -6.75 -9.78
N ILE A 206 11.63 -5.42 -9.95
CA ILE A 206 10.48 -4.55 -10.18
C ILE A 206 10.17 -4.60 -11.67
N ARG A 207 9.02 -5.18 -12.04
CA ARG A 207 8.68 -5.44 -13.45
C ARG A 207 7.97 -4.29 -14.14
N SER A 208 7.31 -3.41 -13.38
CA SER A 208 6.57 -2.28 -13.91
C SER A 208 7.17 -0.98 -13.38
N PRO A 209 7.55 -0.03 -14.25
CA PRO A 209 7.93 1.30 -13.82
C PRO A 209 6.81 1.95 -13.01
N SER A 210 7.17 2.60 -11.91
CA SER A 210 6.24 3.32 -11.04
C SER A 210 7.00 4.33 -10.19
N ASP A 211 6.33 5.38 -9.73
CA ASP A 211 6.96 6.40 -8.89
C ASP A 211 7.28 5.91 -7.48
N ARG A 212 6.50 4.92 -7.00
CA ARG A 212 6.60 4.36 -5.66
C ARG A 212 6.34 2.86 -5.66
N VAL A 213 6.91 2.19 -4.68
CA VAL A 213 6.71 0.76 -4.46
C VAL A 213 6.34 0.51 -3.01
N ALA A 214 5.34 -0.33 -2.78
CA ALA A 214 4.96 -0.83 -1.46
C ALA A 214 5.17 -2.35 -1.40
N ALA A 215 5.72 -2.83 -0.29
CA ALA A 215 5.70 -4.23 0.10
C ALA A 215 4.65 -4.41 1.21
N ILE A 216 3.68 -5.28 0.99
CA ILE A 216 2.55 -5.52 1.89
C ILE A 216 2.53 -7.00 2.27
N VAL A 217 2.39 -7.29 3.57
CA VAL A 217 2.06 -8.65 4.06
C VAL A 217 0.58 -8.70 4.35
N GLN A 218 -0.14 -9.57 3.63
CA GLN A 218 -1.59 -9.73 3.75
C GLN A 218 -1.95 -11.15 4.21
N ALA A 219 -2.74 -11.24 5.28
CA ALA A 219 -3.25 -12.49 5.83
C ALA A 219 -4.28 -13.16 4.89
N PRO A 220 -4.57 -14.46 5.08
CA PRO A 220 -5.58 -15.16 4.28
C PRO A 220 -7.00 -14.58 4.40
N ASP A 221 -7.34 -13.96 5.53
CA ASP A 221 -8.62 -13.29 5.77
C ASP A 221 -8.69 -11.86 5.20
N GLY A 222 -7.61 -11.40 4.57
CA GLY A 222 -7.51 -10.09 3.94
C GLY A 222 -6.82 -9.02 4.78
N GLU A 223 -6.61 -9.23 6.09
CA GLU A 223 -5.98 -8.25 6.97
C GLU A 223 -4.57 -7.90 6.51
N ILE A 224 -4.25 -6.61 6.48
CA ILE A 224 -2.88 -6.14 6.22
C ILE A 224 -2.09 -6.23 7.53
N LEU A 225 -1.09 -7.11 7.56
CA LEU A 225 -0.27 -7.37 8.73
C LEU A 225 0.97 -6.50 8.81
N GLY A 226 1.48 -6.04 7.67
CA GLY A 226 2.69 -5.24 7.62
C GLY A 226 2.83 -4.53 6.28
N VAL A 227 3.49 -3.37 6.29
CA VAL A 227 3.71 -2.57 5.09
C VAL A 227 4.98 -1.74 5.19
N ALA A 228 5.68 -1.62 4.09
CA ALA A 228 6.76 -0.65 3.89
C ALA A 228 6.63 -0.03 2.50
N VAL A 229 6.97 1.26 2.39
CA VAL A 229 6.89 2.02 1.13
C VAL A 229 8.22 2.69 0.85
N ARG A 230 8.60 2.75 -0.43
CA ARG A 230 9.76 3.53 -0.91
C ARG A 230 9.42 4.25 -2.19
N ASP A 231 10.04 5.41 -2.35
CA ASP A 231 10.08 6.11 -3.62
C ASP A 231 11.00 5.33 -4.57
N ALA A 232 10.54 5.08 -5.78
CA ALA A 232 11.40 4.54 -6.82
C ALA A 232 12.36 5.62 -7.32
N GLU A 233 13.59 5.24 -7.63
CA GLU A 233 14.51 6.15 -8.31
C GLU A 233 13.97 6.46 -9.71
N PRO A 234 14.01 7.72 -10.18
CA PRO A 234 13.66 8.01 -11.56
C PRO A 234 14.58 7.21 -12.51
N LEU A 235 13.96 6.53 -13.47
CA LEU A 235 14.65 5.83 -14.55
C LEU A 235 15.38 6.81 -15.46
#